data_3dfe553899f4be8f0930eefff37a2fc4
#
_entry.id   3dfe553899f4be8f0930eefff37a2fc4
#
_cell.length_a   1.000
_cell.length_b   1.000
_cell.length_c   1.000
_cell.angle_alpha   90.00
_cell.angle_beta   90.00
_cell.angle_gamma   90.00
#
_symmetry.space_group_name_H-M   'P 1'
#
loop_
_entity.id
_entity.type
_entity.pdbx_description
1 polymer ?
#
loop_
_entity_poly.entity_id
_entity_poly.type
_entity_poly.pdbx_seq_one_letter_code
_entity_poly.pdbx_strand_id
1 'polypeptide(L)'
;MNGDYIMSHEVETMAYAGELPWHGLGEKVSNDLTPVQMMEKARVDWTVEKQDIFTANGVKLPQKQALVRTSDDTILDVVGTDWNPLQNEDAFNFFAEYVAAGDMEMHTAGSLQDGRMVWALAKVKESFDLFGGDQVDSYFLFSNPHKYGKSIDVRFTPIRVVCKNTLAMSLQATGDRSVKVGHRSEFYAEQVKEDL
;
A
#
# COMPACT_ATOMS: atom_id res chain seq x y z
N MET A 1 17.22 19.10 23.09
CA MET A 1 16.26 19.56 22.09
C MET A 1 16.45 18.68 20.86
N ASN A 2 15.74 17.56 20.82
CA ASN A 2 15.72 16.70 19.63
C ASN A 2 14.65 17.25 18.71
N GLY A 3 15.09 17.96 17.66
CA GLY A 3 14.20 18.38 16.61
C GLY A 3 13.75 17.14 15.83
N ASP A 4 12.47 16.81 15.93
CA ASP A 4 11.82 15.86 15.03
C ASP A 4 11.91 16.45 13.62
N TYR A 5 12.94 16.03 12.88
CA TYR A 5 12.97 16.19 11.44
C TYR A 5 11.82 15.33 10.90
N ILE A 6 10.69 15.95 10.59
CA ILE A 6 9.65 15.33 9.78
C ILE A 6 10.32 14.96 8.45
N MET A 7 10.67 13.70 8.33
CA MET A 7 11.30 13.18 7.11
C MET A 7 10.27 13.31 5.98
N SER A 8 10.56 14.13 4.98
CA SER A 8 9.65 14.47 3.89
C SER A 8 9.15 13.25 3.08
N HIS A 9 9.81 12.10 3.20
CA HIS A 9 9.41 10.86 2.54
C HIS A 9 8.43 10.01 3.36
N GLU A 10 8.42 10.13 4.71
CA GLU A 10 7.63 9.34 5.67
C GLU A 10 7.69 7.80 5.47
N VAL A 11 8.76 7.31 4.85
CA VAL A 11 8.97 5.87 4.62
C VAL A 11 9.43 5.22 5.92
N GLU A 12 8.70 4.19 6.37
CA GLU A 12 9.09 3.32 7.47
C GLU A 12 9.95 2.17 6.95
N THR A 13 9.40 1.40 6.00
CA THR A 13 10.09 0.28 5.35
C THR A 13 9.82 0.31 3.86
N MET A 14 10.76 -0.23 3.07
CA MET A 14 10.61 -0.26 1.62
C MET A 14 11.54 -1.31 0.98
N ALA A 15 11.05 -1.96 -0.07
CA ALA A 15 11.85 -2.68 -1.05
C ALA A 15 11.66 -2.08 -2.44
N TYR A 16 12.67 -2.13 -3.29
CA TYR A 16 12.61 -1.58 -4.65
C TYR A 16 13.44 -2.39 -5.64
N ALA A 17 12.89 -2.58 -6.83
CA ALA A 17 13.62 -3.04 -8.01
C ALA A 17 14.08 -1.84 -8.85
N GLY A 18 15.13 -2.03 -9.65
CA GLY A 18 15.64 -1.00 -10.55
C GLY A 18 16.46 0.09 -9.84
N GLU A 19 16.18 1.35 -10.12
CA GLU A 19 16.94 2.50 -9.65
C GLU A 19 16.72 2.81 -8.18
N LEU A 20 17.78 3.25 -7.49
CA LEU A 20 17.74 3.71 -6.12
C LEU A 20 16.79 4.92 -6.00
N PRO A 21 15.80 4.90 -5.09
CA PRO A 21 14.99 6.09 -4.81
C PRO A 21 15.85 7.28 -4.35
N TRP A 22 15.38 8.49 -4.66
CA TRP A 22 16.10 9.74 -4.37
C TRP A 22 16.50 9.93 -2.89
N HIS A 23 15.72 9.35 -1.96
CA HIS A 23 15.98 9.43 -0.52
C HIS A 23 16.98 8.36 -0.01
N GLY A 24 17.39 7.43 -0.84
CA GLY A 24 18.38 6.41 -0.51
C GLY A 24 17.92 5.30 0.43
N LEU A 25 16.61 5.20 0.70
CA LEU A 25 16.04 4.20 1.61
C LEU A 25 15.52 2.98 0.86
N GLY A 26 15.43 1.88 1.58
CA GLY A 26 14.85 0.64 1.11
C GLY A 26 15.90 -0.43 0.79
N GLU A 27 15.44 -1.67 0.69
CA GLU A 27 16.24 -2.82 0.27
C GLU A 27 16.13 -2.97 -1.26
N LYS A 28 17.28 -2.99 -1.94
CA LYS A 28 17.31 -3.28 -3.38
C LYS A 28 17.07 -4.77 -3.59
N VAL A 29 16.14 -5.08 -4.47
CA VAL A 29 15.73 -6.45 -4.81
C VAL A 29 15.80 -6.70 -6.31
N SER A 30 15.75 -7.96 -6.69
CA SER A 30 15.57 -8.41 -8.07
C SER A 30 14.15 -8.09 -8.56
N ASN A 31 13.96 -7.92 -9.86
CA ASN A 31 12.64 -7.67 -10.47
C ASN A 31 11.86 -8.94 -10.81
N ASP A 32 12.35 -10.12 -10.44
CA ASP A 32 11.68 -11.41 -10.64
C ASP A 32 10.99 -11.94 -9.38
N LEU A 33 10.85 -11.11 -8.33
CA LEU A 33 10.20 -11.50 -7.10
C LEU A 33 8.69 -11.75 -7.30
N THR A 34 8.19 -12.78 -6.62
CA THR A 34 6.75 -12.94 -6.45
C THR A 34 6.19 -11.84 -5.55
N PRO A 35 4.87 -11.54 -5.59
CA PRO A 35 4.26 -10.58 -4.68
C PRO A 35 4.53 -10.86 -3.21
N VAL A 36 4.47 -12.12 -2.79
CA VAL A 36 4.75 -12.53 -1.40
C VAL A 36 6.21 -12.26 -1.03
N GLN A 37 7.16 -12.60 -1.90
CA GLN A 37 8.58 -12.28 -1.67
C GLN A 37 8.83 -10.77 -1.59
N MET A 38 8.15 -9.97 -2.43
CA MET A 38 8.25 -8.51 -2.35
C MET A 38 7.68 -7.98 -1.03
N MET A 39 6.56 -8.53 -0.55
CA MET A 39 5.95 -8.21 0.74
C MET A 39 6.92 -8.44 1.91
N GLU A 40 7.58 -9.62 1.93
CA GLU A 40 8.59 -9.97 2.94
C GLU A 40 9.80 -9.03 2.87
N LYS A 41 10.31 -8.75 1.67
CA LYS A 41 11.44 -7.83 1.47
C LYS A 41 11.13 -6.39 1.85
N ALA A 42 9.91 -5.96 1.63
CA ALA A 42 9.42 -4.66 2.07
C ALA A 42 9.12 -4.61 3.58
N ARG A 43 9.16 -5.75 4.28
CA ARG A 43 8.87 -5.90 5.72
C ARG A 43 7.44 -5.44 6.06
N VAL A 44 6.49 -5.77 5.22
CA VAL A 44 5.06 -5.48 5.41
C VAL A 44 4.22 -6.76 5.51
N ASP A 45 4.84 -7.87 5.84
CA ASP A 45 4.25 -9.21 6.06
C ASP A 45 3.57 -9.38 7.42
N TRP A 46 3.38 -8.30 8.15
CA TRP A 46 2.61 -8.27 9.39
C TRP A 46 1.10 -8.16 9.14
N THR A 47 0.32 -8.59 10.13
CA THR A 47 -1.15 -8.52 10.11
C THR A 47 -1.67 -7.39 11.00
N VAL A 48 -2.93 -7.04 10.80
CA VAL A 48 -3.65 -6.02 11.58
C VAL A 48 -4.87 -6.66 12.24
N GLU A 49 -5.03 -6.42 13.52
CA GLU A 49 -6.22 -6.85 14.26
C GLU A 49 -6.93 -5.67 14.93
N LYS A 50 -8.19 -5.88 15.26
CA LYS A 50 -8.99 -4.93 16.03
C LYS A 50 -9.03 -5.35 17.48
N GLN A 51 -8.64 -4.46 18.38
CA GLN A 51 -8.66 -4.70 19.82
C GLN A 51 -9.64 -3.75 20.52
N ASP A 52 -10.31 -4.25 21.54
CA ASP A 52 -11.20 -3.44 22.37
C ASP A 52 -10.42 -2.39 23.15
N ILE A 53 -10.99 -1.22 23.29
CA ILE A 53 -10.43 -0.10 24.02
C ILE A 53 -11.14 0.05 25.36
N PHE A 54 -10.38 0.28 26.44
CA PHE A 54 -10.92 0.47 27.78
C PHE A 54 -10.45 1.79 28.38
N THR A 55 -11.29 2.40 29.21
CA THR A 55 -10.87 3.52 30.06
C THR A 55 -9.93 3.03 31.17
N ALA A 56 -9.25 3.96 31.84
CA ALA A 56 -8.41 3.64 32.99
C ALA A 56 -9.15 2.88 34.12
N ASN A 57 -10.49 3.03 34.21
CA ASN A 57 -11.34 2.33 35.16
C ASN A 57 -11.91 1.00 34.62
N GLY A 58 -11.39 0.50 33.49
CA GLY A 58 -11.79 -0.78 32.93
C GLY A 58 -13.15 -0.78 32.20
N VAL A 59 -13.71 0.37 31.87
CA VAL A 59 -14.95 0.47 31.11
C VAL A 59 -14.64 0.41 29.62
N LYS A 60 -15.23 -0.55 28.93
CA LYS A 60 -15.05 -0.70 27.47
C LYS A 60 -15.60 0.52 26.73
N LEU A 61 -14.83 1.04 25.78
CA LEU A 61 -15.27 2.09 24.87
C LEU A 61 -16.25 1.51 23.84
N PRO A 62 -17.51 1.98 23.79
CA PRO A 62 -18.48 1.42 22.86
C PRO A 62 -18.19 1.83 21.42
N GLN A 63 -18.47 0.94 20.45
CA GLN A 63 -18.43 1.19 19.02
C GLN A 63 -17.07 1.67 18.46
N LYS A 64 -15.98 1.53 19.24
CA LYS A 64 -14.64 1.87 18.84
C LYS A 64 -13.66 0.74 19.18
N GLN A 65 -12.71 0.51 18.30
CA GLN A 65 -11.63 -0.44 18.48
C GLN A 65 -10.31 0.16 17.99
N ALA A 66 -9.21 -0.25 18.59
CA ALA A 66 -7.88 0.07 18.10
C ALA A 66 -7.52 -0.87 16.95
N LEU A 67 -6.94 -0.33 15.89
CA LEU A 67 -6.23 -1.11 14.89
C LEU A 67 -4.80 -1.33 15.38
N VAL A 68 -4.39 -2.57 15.53
CA VAL A 68 -3.09 -2.92 16.09
C VAL A 68 -2.31 -3.78 15.10
N ARG A 69 -1.08 -3.38 14.83
CA ARG A 69 -0.11 -4.17 14.09
C ARG A 69 0.40 -5.28 14.98
N THR A 70 0.22 -6.53 14.57
CA THR A 70 0.49 -7.70 15.44
C THR A 70 1.97 -8.00 15.66
N SER A 71 2.86 -7.47 14.82
CA SER A 71 4.30 -7.74 14.92
C SER A 71 4.99 -7.02 16.08
N ASP A 72 4.44 -5.91 16.55
CA ASP A 72 5.07 -5.04 17.56
C ASP A 72 4.07 -4.27 18.45
N ASP A 73 2.79 -4.65 18.40
CA ASP A 73 1.68 -4.01 19.13
C ASP A 73 1.51 -2.51 18.86
N THR A 74 2.01 -2.01 17.72
CA THR A 74 1.83 -0.61 17.34
C THR A 74 0.37 -0.31 17.05
N ILE A 75 -0.19 0.70 17.73
CA ILE A 75 -1.54 1.20 17.45
C ILE A 75 -1.49 2.06 16.19
N LEU A 76 -2.12 1.58 15.13
CA LEU A 76 -2.15 2.28 13.84
C LEU A 76 -3.21 3.38 13.83
N ASP A 77 -4.42 3.08 14.33
CA ASP A 77 -5.53 4.04 14.41
C ASP A 77 -6.64 3.55 15.35
N VAL A 78 -7.69 4.36 15.50
CA VAL A 78 -8.94 4.01 16.20
C VAL A 78 -10.10 4.09 15.21
N VAL A 79 -10.81 2.98 15.03
CA VAL A 79 -11.86 2.82 14.02
C VAL A 79 -13.19 2.40 14.65
N GLY A 80 -14.25 2.45 13.85
CA GLY A 80 -15.55 1.86 14.23
C GLY A 80 -15.51 0.33 14.20
N THR A 81 -16.43 -0.31 14.92
CA THR A 81 -16.57 -1.78 14.92
C THR A 81 -16.97 -2.36 13.57
N ASP A 82 -17.55 -1.53 12.70
CA ASP A 82 -17.94 -1.85 11.31
C ASP A 82 -16.80 -1.67 10.28
N TRP A 83 -15.64 -1.23 10.73
CA TRP A 83 -14.47 -1.07 9.88
C TRP A 83 -13.69 -2.39 9.78
N ASN A 84 -13.34 -2.82 8.58
CA ASN A 84 -12.66 -4.09 8.32
C ASN A 84 -11.27 -3.82 7.71
N PRO A 85 -10.18 -4.22 8.38
CA PRO A 85 -8.86 -4.14 7.80
C PRO A 85 -8.73 -5.13 6.63
N LEU A 86 -8.22 -4.68 5.49
CA LEU A 86 -7.69 -5.58 4.49
C LEU A 86 -6.27 -5.96 4.90
N GLN A 87 -5.96 -7.25 4.95
CA GLN A 87 -4.62 -7.69 5.29
C GLN A 87 -3.64 -7.35 4.17
N ASN A 88 -2.39 -7.10 4.51
CA ASN A 88 -1.36 -6.80 3.52
C ASN A 88 -1.17 -7.97 2.55
N GLU A 89 -1.24 -9.20 3.03
CA GLU A 89 -1.15 -10.39 2.21
C GLU A 89 -2.20 -10.41 1.09
N ASP A 90 -3.45 -10.03 1.39
CA ASP A 90 -4.52 -9.97 0.38
C ASP A 90 -4.23 -8.89 -0.68
N ALA A 91 -3.68 -7.74 -0.25
CA ALA A 91 -3.27 -6.68 -1.16
C ALA A 91 -2.14 -7.10 -2.11
N PHE A 92 -1.16 -7.87 -1.62
CA PHE A 92 -0.08 -8.40 -2.46
C PHE A 92 -0.53 -9.55 -3.35
N ASN A 93 -1.37 -10.45 -2.84
CA ASN A 93 -1.94 -11.55 -3.62
C ASN A 93 -2.77 -11.08 -4.81
N PHE A 94 -3.28 -9.84 -4.77
CA PHE A 94 -3.96 -9.22 -5.90
C PHE A 94 -3.10 -9.19 -7.18
N PHE A 95 -1.78 -9.11 -7.05
CA PHE A 95 -0.85 -9.09 -8.19
C PHE A 95 -0.46 -10.50 -8.68
N ALA A 96 -0.78 -11.56 -7.93
CA ALA A 96 -0.20 -12.89 -8.16
C ALA A 96 -0.45 -13.43 -9.58
N GLU A 97 -1.65 -13.27 -10.11
CA GLU A 97 -2.00 -13.75 -11.44
C GLU A 97 -1.28 -12.96 -12.54
N TYR A 98 -1.21 -11.63 -12.43
CA TYR A 98 -0.53 -10.76 -13.39
C TYR A 98 0.97 -11.00 -13.44
N VAL A 99 1.58 -11.23 -12.29
CA VAL A 99 3.02 -11.55 -12.20
C VAL A 99 3.30 -12.96 -12.73
N ALA A 100 2.44 -13.94 -12.41
CA ALA A 100 2.57 -15.30 -12.91
C ALA A 100 2.35 -15.40 -14.43
N ALA A 101 1.45 -14.61 -14.99
CA ALA A 101 1.23 -14.49 -16.43
C ALA A 101 2.39 -13.80 -17.16
N GLY A 102 3.22 -13.08 -16.43
CA GLY A 102 4.33 -12.31 -17.01
C GLY A 102 3.94 -10.91 -17.49
N ASP A 103 2.74 -10.45 -17.18
CA ASP A 103 2.23 -9.14 -17.60
C ASP A 103 2.79 -7.99 -16.77
N MET A 104 3.17 -8.29 -15.53
CA MET A 104 3.69 -7.32 -14.56
C MET A 104 4.91 -7.86 -13.83
N GLU A 105 5.72 -6.94 -13.29
CA GLU A 105 6.84 -7.22 -12.38
C GLU A 105 6.69 -6.37 -11.11
N MET A 106 6.87 -6.98 -9.94
CA MET A 106 6.90 -6.20 -8.69
C MET A 106 8.02 -5.18 -8.74
N HIS A 107 7.71 -3.92 -8.42
CA HIS A 107 8.66 -2.82 -8.61
C HIS A 107 9.04 -2.11 -7.33
N THR A 108 8.07 -1.61 -6.55
CA THR A 108 8.29 -1.07 -5.22
C THR A 108 7.19 -1.50 -4.27
N ALA A 109 7.51 -1.63 -3.00
CA ALA A 109 6.54 -1.86 -1.95
C ALA A 109 7.07 -1.33 -0.63
N GLY A 110 6.18 -1.01 0.31
CA GLY A 110 6.60 -0.56 1.62
C GLY A 110 5.47 -0.01 2.48
N SER A 111 5.86 0.60 3.58
CA SER A 111 4.97 1.27 4.52
C SER A 111 5.37 2.71 4.78
N LEU A 112 4.39 3.55 5.03
CA LEU A 112 4.49 4.96 5.38
C LEU A 112 3.79 5.20 6.72
N GLN A 113 4.20 6.28 7.41
CA GLN A 113 3.52 6.76 8.61
C GLN A 113 3.39 5.66 9.68
N ASP A 114 4.48 4.95 9.96
CA ASP A 114 4.54 3.87 10.96
C ASP A 114 3.52 2.74 10.69
N GLY A 115 3.41 2.31 9.43
CA GLY A 115 2.53 1.23 8.99
C GLY A 115 1.08 1.64 8.68
N ARG A 116 0.71 2.91 8.85
CA ARG A 116 -0.67 3.37 8.59
C ARG A 116 -1.06 3.39 7.12
N MET A 117 -0.08 3.29 6.25
CA MET A 117 -0.27 3.22 4.80
C MET A 117 0.71 2.23 4.21
N VAL A 118 0.21 1.18 3.59
CA VAL A 118 1.01 0.20 2.84
C VAL A 118 0.73 0.38 1.37
N TRP A 119 1.77 0.27 0.53
CA TRP A 119 1.62 0.25 -0.92
C TRP A 119 2.36 -0.92 -1.54
N ALA A 120 1.83 -1.40 -2.65
CA ALA A 120 2.48 -2.31 -3.58
C ALA A 120 2.36 -1.73 -4.99
N LEU A 121 3.46 -1.70 -5.72
CA LEU A 121 3.56 -1.17 -7.08
C LEU A 121 4.17 -2.23 -7.98
N ALA A 122 3.49 -2.56 -9.06
CA ALA A 122 4.04 -3.39 -10.12
C ALA A 122 4.24 -2.56 -11.38
N LYS A 123 5.32 -2.84 -12.12
CA LYS A 123 5.56 -2.27 -13.46
C LYS A 123 4.84 -3.13 -14.49
N VAL A 124 4.05 -2.50 -15.36
CA VAL A 124 3.39 -3.15 -16.48
C VAL A 124 4.42 -3.34 -17.61
N LYS A 125 4.52 -4.56 -18.16
CA LYS A 125 5.54 -4.87 -19.18
C LYS A 125 5.20 -4.33 -20.57
N GLU A 126 3.91 -4.17 -20.88
CA GLU A 126 3.49 -3.52 -22.11
C GLU A 126 3.63 -2.01 -21.97
N SER A 127 4.55 -1.42 -22.72
CA SER A 127 4.65 0.02 -22.82
C SER A 127 3.50 0.54 -23.71
N PHE A 128 2.70 1.45 -23.19
CA PHE A 128 1.77 2.21 -24.03
C PHE A 128 2.56 3.30 -24.74
N ASP A 129 2.55 3.26 -26.08
CA ASP A 129 3.01 4.40 -26.89
C ASP A 129 2.02 5.56 -26.72
N LEU A 130 2.39 6.55 -25.95
CA LEU A 130 1.71 7.84 -25.99
C LEU A 130 2.09 8.56 -27.27
N PHE A 131 1.14 9.33 -27.82
CA PHE A 131 1.28 10.11 -29.04
C PHE A 131 2.62 10.85 -29.10
N GLY A 132 3.53 10.42 -29.99
CA GLY A 132 4.83 11.07 -30.20
C GLY A 132 6.07 10.20 -30.02
N GLY A 133 5.93 8.90 -29.69
CA GLY A 133 7.05 7.96 -29.60
C GLY A 133 7.78 7.99 -28.25
N ASP A 134 7.30 8.74 -27.25
CA ASP A 134 7.80 8.69 -25.89
C ASP A 134 7.21 7.49 -25.15
N GLN A 135 8.07 6.53 -24.80
CA GLN A 135 7.67 5.40 -23.94
C GLN A 135 7.54 5.90 -22.50
N VAL A 136 6.34 5.85 -21.96
CA VAL A 136 6.08 6.12 -20.53
C VAL A 136 5.90 4.81 -19.79
N ASP A 137 6.71 4.60 -18.76
CA ASP A 137 6.54 3.48 -17.85
C ASP A 137 5.15 3.57 -17.20
N SER A 138 4.38 2.49 -17.30
CA SER A 138 3.08 2.37 -16.63
C SER A 138 3.21 1.44 -15.44
N TYR A 139 2.61 1.83 -14.34
CA TYR A 139 2.60 1.07 -13.11
C TYR A 139 1.17 0.77 -12.68
N PHE A 140 1.03 -0.32 -11.94
CA PHE A 140 -0.18 -0.71 -11.28
C PHE A 140 0.02 -0.60 -9.78
N LEU A 141 -0.74 0.29 -9.15
CA LEU A 141 -0.63 0.64 -7.73
C LEU A 141 -1.79 0.03 -6.94
N PHE A 142 -1.46 -0.61 -5.83
CA PHE A 142 -2.37 -0.96 -4.75
C PHE A 142 -1.99 -0.18 -3.50
N SER A 143 -2.90 0.65 -2.99
CA SER A 143 -2.73 1.40 -1.75
C SER A 143 -3.69 0.86 -0.69
N ASN A 144 -3.12 0.31 0.40
CA ASN A 144 -3.86 -0.28 1.52
C ASN A 144 -3.70 0.55 2.80
N PRO A 145 -4.62 1.46 3.10
CA PRO A 145 -4.57 2.26 4.31
C PRO A 145 -5.09 1.50 5.53
N HIS A 146 -4.33 1.53 6.62
CA HIS A 146 -4.75 1.11 7.96
C HIS A 146 -5.12 2.35 8.80
N LYS A 147 -5.94 3.23 8.23
CA LYS A 147 -6.29 4.52 8.80
C LYS A 147 -7.74 4.88 8.50
N TYR A 148 -8.44 5.40 9.53
CA TYR A 148 -9.80 5.90 9.38
C TYR A 148 -9.91 6.99 8.31
N GLY A 149 -11.03 7.00 7.59
CA GLY A 149 -11.31 8.01 6.57
C GLY A 149 -10.52 7.86 5.26
N LYS A 150 -9.82 6.75 5.08
CA LYS A 150 -9.17 6.39 3.83
C LYS A 150 -9.78 5.12 3.24
N SER A 151 -9.73 5.00 1.91
CA SER A 151 -10.19 3.82 1.17
C SER A 151 -8.99 3.09 0.57
N ILE A 152 -9.13 1.80 0.38
CA ILE A 152 -8.27 1.03 -0.50
C ILE A 152 -8.39 1.65 -1.89
N ASP A 153 -7.27 1.85 -2.58
CA ASP A 153 -7.23 2.44 -3.92
C ASP A 153 -6.35 1.57 -4.82
N VAL A 154 -6.92 1.11 -5.91
CA VAL A 154 -6.23 0.30 -6.93
C VAL A 154 -6.32 1.04 -8.25
N ARG A 155 -5.17 1.27 -8.90
CA ARG A 155 -5.12 2.09 -10.12
C ARG A 155 -3.91 1.84 -11.01
N PHE A 156 -4.06 2.20 -12.27
CA PHE A 156 -2.92 2.44 -13.15
C PHE A 156 -2.37 3.85 -12.94
N THR A 157 -1.05 4.00 -12.99
CA THR A 157 -0.38 5.31 -12.79
C THR A 157 0.95 5.36 -13.55
N PRO A 158 1.32 6.51 -14.13
CA PRO A 158 2.66 6.71 -14.69
C PRO A 158 3.69 7.06 -13.61
N ILE A 159 3.28 7.17 -12.35
CA ILE A 159 4.12 7.63 -11.25
C ILE A 159 4.73 6.44 -10.50
N ARG A 160 6.06 6.37 -10.49
CA ARG A 160 6.80 5.43 -9.64
C ARG A 160 6.66 5.84 -8.17
N VAL A 161 5.89 5.09 -7.40
CA VAL A 161 5.66 5.37 -5.97
C VAL A 161 6.84 4.88 -5.14
N VAL A 162 7.51 5.79 -4.44
CA VAL A 162 8.67 5.52 -3.58
C VAL A 162 8.60 6.25 -2.23
N CYS A 163 7.62 7.14 -2.03
CA CYS A 163 7.47 7.91 -0.80
C CYS A 163 6.05 8.48 -0.68
N LYS A 164 5.74 9.13 0.44
CA LYS A 164 4.43 9.78 0.67
C LYS A 164 4.05 10.76 -0.43
N ASN A 165 4.99 11.58 -0.90
CA ASN A 165 4.69 12.59 -1.91
C ASN A 165 4.31 11.96 -3.25
N THR A 166 5.08 10.96 -3.73
CA THR A 166 4.77 10.25 -4.98
C THR A 166 3.49 9.43 -4.88
N LEU A 167 3.19 8.84 -3.70
CA LEU A 167 1.91 8.20 -3.45
C LEU A 167 0.76 9.21 -3.53
N ALA A 168 0.88 10.36 -2.87
CA ALA A 168 -0.13 11.41 -2.90
C ALA A 168 -0.37 11.95 -4.32
N MET A 169 0.69 12.15 -5.11
CA MET A 169 0.58 12.55 -6.51
C MET A 169 -0.18 11.52 -7.34
N SER A 170 0.14 10.23 -7.17
CA SER A 170 -0.56 9.15 -7.85
C SER A 170 -2.04 9.11 -7.47
N LEU A 171 -2.37 9.19 -6.19
CA LEU A 171 -3.76 9.14 -5.70
C LEU A 171 -4.60 10.37 -6.07
N GLN A 172 -3.97 11.50 -6.41
CA GLN A 172 -4.63 12.74 -6.83
C GLN A 172 -4.74 12.89 -8.35
N ALA A 173 -3.99 12.09 -9.12
CA ALA A 173 -4.05 12.14 -10.58
C ALA A 173 -5.48 11.88 -11.07
N THR A 174 -5.97 12.76 -11.96
CA THR A 174 -7.28 12.65 -12.57
C THR A 174 -7.14 12.04 -13.96
N GLY A 175 -8.01 11.10 -14.31
CA GLY A 175 -8.05 10.45 -15.62
C GLY A 175 -7.53 9.03 -15.65
N ASP A 176 -6.92 8.56 -14.57
CA ASP A 176 -6.48 7.17 -14.46
C ASP A 176 -7.66 6.25 -14.12
N ARG A 177 -7.67 5.05 -14.69
CA ARG A 177 -8.59 4.01 -14.25
C ARG A 177 -8.26 3.67 -12.81
N SER A 178 -9.23 3.82 -11.92
CA SER A 178 -9.05 3.55 -10.49
C SER A 178 -10.34 3.02 -9.86
N VAL A 179 -10.18 2.07 -8.95
CA VAL A 179 -11.24 1.54 -8.11
C VAL A 179 -10.94 1.84 -6.66
N LYS A 180 -11.93 2.35 -5.93
CA LYS A 180 -11.83 2.64 -4.50
C LYS A 180 -12.81 1.79 -3.71
N VAL A 181 -12.29 1.05 -2.72
CA VAL A 181 -13.10 0.22 -1.84
C VAL A 181 -13.00 0.75 -0.42
N GLY A 182 -14.15 1.07 0.18
CA GLY A 182 -14.21 1.51 1.58
C GLY A 182 -14.10 0.32 2.54
N HIS A 183 -13.48 0.53 3.69
CA HIS A 183 -13.28 -0.51 4.71
C HIS A 183 -14.57 -0.98 5.44
N ARG A 184 -15.72 -0.42 5.14
CA ARG A 184 -17.03 -0.92 5.59
C ARG A 184 -17.64 -1.94 4.63
N SER A 185 -17.06 -2.07 3.44
CA SER A 185 -17.42 -3.07 2.44
C SER A 185 -16.40 -4.20 2.46
N GLU A 186 -16.83 -5.40 2.08
CA GLU A 186 -15.90 -6.48 1.78
C GLU A 186 -15.08 -6.16 0.53
N PHE A 187 -13.82 -6.57 0.53
CA PHE A 187 -12.95 -6.45 -0.63
C PHE A 187 -13.05 -7.72 -1.49
N TYR A 188 -13.63 -7.58 -2.67
CA TYR A 188 -13.75 -8.65 -3.65
C TYR A 188 -12.75 -8.41 -4.78
N ALA A 189 -11.62 -9.13 -4.75
CA ALA A 189 -10.51 -8.95 -5.70
C ALA A 189 -10.95 -9.07 -7.17
N GLU A 190 -11.78 -10.07 -7.49
CA GLU A 190 -12.26 -10.30 -8.86
C GLU A 190 -13.13 -9.14 -9.36
N GLN A 191 -14.03 -8.60 -8.52
CA GLN A 191 -14.84 -7.44 -8.91
C GLN A 191 -13.97 -6.21 -9.15
N VAL A 192 -12.94 -6.00 -8.30
CA VAL A 192 -12.02 -4.87 -8.49
C VAL A 192 -11.22 -5.01 -9.79
N LYS A 193 -10.84 -6.24 -10.18
CA LYS A 193 -10.16 -6.51 -11.46
C LYS A 193 -11.07 -6.24 -12.67
N GLU A 194 -12.36 -6.56 -12.56
CA GLU A 194 -13.35 -6.31 -13.62
C GLU A 194 -13.65 -4.81 -13.82
N ASP A 195 -13.56 -4.02 -12.72
CA ASP A 195 -13.87 -2.59 -12.72
C ASP A 195 -12.68 -1.71 -13.19
N LEU A 196 -11.49 -2.30 -13.39
CA LEU A 196 -10.25 -1.64 -13.81
C LEU A 196 -10.04 -1.74 -15.32
#